data_9411289dd0831199009c678b342ad146
#
_entry.id   9411289dd0831199009c678b342ad146
#
_cell.length_a   1.000
_cell.length_b   1.000
_cell.length_c   1.000
_cell.angle_alpha   90.00
_cell.angle_beta   90.00
_cell.angle_gamma   90.00
#
_symmetry.space_group_name_H-M   'P 1'
#
loop_
_entity.id
_entity.type
_entity.pdbx_description
1 polymer ?
#
loop_
_entity_poly.entity_id
_entity_poly.type
_entity_poly.pdbx_seq_one_letter_code
_entity_poly.pdbx_strand_id
1 'polypeptide(L)'
;DVALMLEANAIGGRHGIGMSDQIENRIIEAKSRGIYEAPGMALLFAAYERLVTGIHNEDTIEQYRSNGRRLGRLLYQGRWFDPQAMMLRESAQRWIARAVTGEVTLELRRGNDYSIVDTRSPNLTYKPERLTMEKGEGAFTPEDRIGQLTMRDLDIADTREKLLTYAKAGLLGATETSPLPRLTSGDS
;
A
#
# COMPACT_ATOMS: atom_id res chain seq x y z
N ASP A 1 -6.91 -6.25 25.98
CA ASP A 1 -7.30 -6.20 24.55
C ASP A 1 -8.69 -5.62 24.35
N VAL A 2 -9.72 -6.05 25.12
CA VAL A 2 -11.08 -5.49 25.02
C VAL A 2 -11.08 -4.02 25.42
N ALA A 3 -10.43 -3.65 26.51
CA ALA A 3 -10.35 -2.27 26.97
C ALA A 3 -9.70 -1.35 25.93
N LEU A 4 -8.62 -1.79 25.29
CA LEU A 4 -7.97 -1.07 24.20
C LEU A 4 -8.92 -0.81 23.02
N MET A 5 -9.69 -1.83 22.62
CA MET A 5 -10.66 -1.70 21.54
C MET A 5 -11.81 -0.74 21.89
N LEU A 6 -12.29 -0.80 23.12
CA LEU A 6 -13.34 0.11 23.59
C LEU A 6 -12.87 1.56 23.63
N GLU A 7 -11.65 1.79 24.11
CA GLU A 7 -11.05 3.14 24.13
C GLU A 7 -10.80 3.66 22.71
N ALA A 8 -10.20 2.86 21.85
CA ALA A 8 -9.98 3.21 20.45
C ALA A 8 -11.30 3.51 19.72
N ASN A 9 -12.37 2.73 19.99
CA ASN A 9 -13.70 3.00 19.45
C ASN A 9 -14.26 4.34 19.97
N ALA A 10 -14.11 4.61 21.27
CA ALA A 10 -14.58 5.87 21.86
C ALA A 10 -13.83 7.08 21.28
N ILE A 11 -12.51 6.98 21.09
CA ILE A 11 -11.68 8.04 20.52
C ILE A 11 -12.06 8.24 19.04
N GLY A 12 -12.00 7.21 18.22
CA GLY A 12 -12.27 7.30 16.79
C GLY A 12 -13.72 7.73 16.50
N GLY A 13 -14.68 7.21 17.27
CA GLY A 13 -16.10 7.55 17.12
C GLY A 13 -16.41 9.02 17.37
N ARG A 14 -15.77 9.66 18.36
CA ARG A 14 -15.93 11.13 18.59
C ARG A 14 -15.49 11.98 17.39
N HIS A 15 -14.58 11.47 16.58
CA HIS A 15 -14.05 12.17 15.40
C HIS A 15 -14.72 11.72 14.09
N GLY A 16 -15.59 10.72 14.12
CA GLY A 16 -16.21 10.15 12.93
C GLY A 16 -15.23 9.33 12.06
N ILE A 17 -14.19 8.77 12.70
CA ILE A 17 -13.23 7.89 12.04
C ILE A 17 -13.84 6.50 11.83
N GLY A 18 -13.52 5.85 10.71
CA GLY A 18 -13.87 4.45 10.46
C GLY A 18 -15.29 4.24 9.92
N MET A 19 -15.90 5.28 9.38
CA MET A 19 -17.15 5.20 8.62
C MET A 19 -16.87 4.80 7.17
N SER A 20 -17.63 3.86 6.63
CA SER A 20 -17.56 3.53 5.20
C SER A 20 -18.92 3.16 4.63
N ASP A 21 -19.17 3.59 3.37
CA ASP A 21 -20.34 3.25 2.57
C ASP A 21 -19.86 2.46 1.37
N GLN A 22 -20.25 1.19 1.26
CA GLN A 22 -19.68 0.28 0.27
C GLN A 22 -20.78 -0.46 -0.49
N ILE A 23 -20.56 -0.64 -1.80
CA ILE A 23 -21.28 -1.62 -2.59
C ILE A 23 -20.42 -2.88 -2.66
N GLU A 24 -20.90 -3.97 -2.10
CA GLU A 24 -20.13 -5.20 -1.91
C GLU A 24 -20.82 -6.45 -2.47
N ASN A 25 -20.03 -7.47 -2.77
CA ASN A 25 -20.54 -8.79 -3.14
C ASN A 25 -20.85 -9.60 -1.89
N ARG A 26 -22.05 -10.14 -1.80
CA ARG A 26 -22.41 -11.14 -0.79
C ARG A 26 -21.91 -12.54 -1.19
N ILE A 27 -21.89 -13.47 -0.22
CA ILE A 27 -21.53 -14.88 -0.47
C ILE A 27 -22.40 -15.50 -1.58
N ILE A 28 -23.66 -15.07 -1.68
CA ILE A 28 -24.61 -15.49 -2.70
C ILE A 28 -24.42 -14.79 -4.06
N GLU A 29 -23.29 -14.11 -4.25
CA GLU A 29 -22.91 -13.37 -5.46
C GLU A 29 -23.82 -12.17 -5.83
N ALA A 30 -24.78 -11.83 -4.97
CA ALA A 30 -25.60 -10.63 -5.14
C ALA A 30 -24.86 -9.38 -4.65
N LYS A 31 -25.10 -8.23 -5.27
CA LYS A 31 -24.64 -6.93 -4.80
C LYS A 31 -25.53 -6.41 -3.66
N SER A 32 -24.91 -5.81 -2.67
CA SER A 32 -25.61 -5.07 -1.63
C SER A 32 -24.84 -3.81 -1.24
N ARG A 33 -25.53 -2.84 -0.66
CA ARG A 33 -24.90 -1.67 -0.03
C ARG A 33 -24.84 -1.90 1.47
N GLY A 34 -23.68 -1.66 2.05
CA GLY A 34 -23.45 -1.70 3.49
C GLY A 34 -22.85 -0.40 3.99
N ILE A 35 -23.34 0.09 5.12
CA ILE A 35 -22.73 1.20 5.86
C ILE A 35 -22.14 0.59 7.14
N TYR A 36 -20.83 0.82 7.34
CA TYR A 36 -20.07 0.20 8.42
C TYR A 36 -19.44 1.28 9.30
N GLU A 37 -19.36 0.97 10.60
CA GLU A 37 -18.67 1.76 11.60
C GLU A 37 -17.64 0.87 12.31
N ALA A 38 -16.36 1.21 12.17
CA ALA A 38 -15.28 0.47 12.82
C ALA A 38 -14.17 1.42 13.30
N PRO A 39 -14.48 2.39 14.19
CA PRO A 39 -13.54 3.46 14.54
C PRO A 39 -12.23 2.96 15.15
N GLY A 40 -12.29 2.05 16.12
CA GLY A 40 -11.10 1.49 16.74
C GLY A 40 -10.23 0.70 15.77
N MET A 41 -10.85 -0.13 14.94
CA MET A 41 -10.12 -0.88 13.91
C MET A 41 -9.47 0.03 12.89
N ALA A 42 -10.13 1.11 12.49
CA ALA A 42 -9.58 2.08 11.54
C ALA A 42 -8.34 2.79 12.11
N LEU A 43 -8.39 3.22 13.37
CA LEU A 43 -7.24 3.84 14.05
C LEU A 43 -6.07 2.86 14.20
N LEU A 44 -6.33 1.65 14.69
CA LEU A 44 -5.31 0.63 14.87
C LEU A 44 -4.72 0.21 13.52
N PHE A 45 -5.54 0.11 12.48
CA PHE A 45 -5.07 -0.19 11.13
C PHE A 45 -4.18 0.93 10.59
N ALA A 46 -4.55 2.20 10.74
CA ALA A 46 -3.74 3.34 10.30
C ALA A 46 -2.35 3.34 10.97
N ALA A 47 -2.28 3.10 12.28
CA ALA A 47 -1.04 3.00 13.01
C ALA A 47 -0.21 1.78 12.60
N TYR A 48 -0.85 0.63 12.46
CA TYR A 48 -0.18 -0.61 12.07
C TYR A 48 0.38 -0.53 10.64
N GLU A 49 -0.42 -0.05 9.69
CA GLU A 49 -0.01 0.11 8.29
C GLU A 49 1.17 1.10 8.16
N ARG A 50 1.22 2.15 8.99
CA ARG A 50 2.35 3.06 9.04
C ARG A 50 3.64 2.35 9.47
N LEU A 51 3.57 1.47 10.46
CA LEU A 51 4.71 0.67 10.90
C LEU A 51 5.11 -0.37 9.85
N VAL A 52 4.16 -1.07 9.25
CA VAL A 52 4.42 -2.05 8.17
C VAL A 52 5.18 -1.39 7.03
N THR A 53 4.71 -0.24 6.56
CA THR A 53 5.35 0.49 5.45
C THR A 53 6.72 1.08 5.82
N GLY A 54 6.94 1.42 7.09
CA GLY A 54 8.21 1.94 7.56
C GLY A 54 9.29 0.86 7.81
N ILE A 55 8.87 -0.40 7.96
CA ILE A 55 9.75 -1.51 8.37
C ILE A 55 10.08 -2.44 7.20
N HIS A 56 9.09 -2.78 6.37
CA HIS A 56 9.23 -3.76 5.31
C HIS A 56 9.55 -3.11 3.95
N ASN A 57 10.16 -3.88 3.05
CA ASN A 57 10.39 -3.46 1.67
C ASN A 57 9.08 -3.57 0.83
N GLU A 58 9.09 -2.93 -0.33
CA GLU A 58 7.91 -2.81 -1.20
C GLU A 58 7.32 -4.17 -1.60
N ASP A 59 8.15 -5.12 -2.03
CA ASP A 59 7.69 -6.46 -2.46
C ASP A 59 7.02 -7.22 -1.31
N THR A 60 7.58 -7.12 -0.10
CA THR A 60 7.01 -7.73 1.10
C THR A 60 5.66 -7.11 1.45
N ILE A 61 5.54 -5.77 1.35
CA ILE A 61 4.29 -5.03 1.61
C ILE A 61 3.20 -5.44 0.60
N GLU A 62 3.54 -5.50 -0.68
CA GLU A 62 2.59 -5.90 -1.72
C GLU A 62 2.10 -7.34 -1.53
N GLN A 63 3.01 -8.27 -1.22
CA GLN A 63 2.65 -9.65 -0.90
C GLN A 63 1.75 -9.73 0.33
N TYR A 64 2.07 -8.99 1.39
CA TYR A 64 1.26 -8.92 2.61
C TYR A 64 -0.15 -8.42 2.31
N ARG A 65 -0.29 -7.33 1.56
CA ARG A 65 -1.59 -6.76 1.18
C ARG A 65 -2.41 -7.72 0.32
N SER A 66 -1.78 -8.38 -0.65
CA SER A 66 -2.41 -9.40 -1.49
C SER A 66 -2.91 -10.59 -0.66
N ASN A 67 -2.06 -11.10 0.22
CA ASN A 67 -2.39 -12.18 1.15
C ASN A 67 -3.53 -11.78 2.10
N GLY A 68 -3.52 -10.54 2.58
CA GLY A 68 -4.57 -9.99 3.45
C GLY A 68 -5.94 -9.96 2.77
N ARG A 69 -6.00 -9.50 1.52
CA ARG A 69 -7.24 -9.54 0.71
C ARG A 69 -7.75 -10.96 0.52
N ARG A 70 -6.87 -11.90 0.22
CA ARG A 70 -7.23 -13.32 0.07
C ARG A 70 -7.72 -13.93 1.37
N LEU A 71 -7.01 -13.66 2.46
CA LEU A 71 -7.40 -14.11 3.80
C LEU A 71 -8.78 -13.55 4.18
N GLY A 72 -9.00 -12.24 4.01
CA GLY A 72 -10.29 -11.60 4.31
C GLY A 72 -11.45 -12.28 3.60
N ARG A 73 -11.29 -12.65 2.32
CA ARG A 73 -12.31 -13.40 1.57
C ARG A 73 -12.58 -14.78 2.17
N LEU A 74 -11.55 -15.52 2.56
CA LEU A 74 -11.71 -16.83 3.21
C LEU A 74 -12.44 -16.71 4.54
N LEU A 75 -12.07 -15.71 5.36
CA LEU A 75 -12.72 -15.46 6.65
C LEU A 75 -14.19 -15.06 6.49
N TYR A 76 -14.49 -14.22 5.51
CA TYR A 76 -15.87 -13.84 5.16
C TYR A 76 -16.73 -15.05 4.77
N GLN A 77 -16.12 -16.06 4.14
CA GLN A 77 -16.78 -17.34 3.80
C GLN A 77 -16.88 -18.33 4.99
N GLY A 78 -16.44 -17.93 6.19
CA GLY A 78 -16.41 -18.80 7.36
C GLY A 78 -15.29 -19.86 7.34
N ARG A 79 -14.30 -19.72 6.45
CA ARG A 79 -13.23 -20.69 6.22
C ARG A 79 -12.01 -20.44 7.09
N TRP A 80 -12.23 -20.15 8.37
CA TRP A 80 -11.15 -19.82 9.33
C TRP A 80 -10.10 -20.94 9.48
N PHE A 81 -10.53 -22.20 9.46
CA PHE A 81 -9.69 -23.38 9.64
C PHE A 81 -9.29 -24.06 8.32
N ASP A 82 -9.61 -23.44 7.19
CA ASP A 82 -9.11 -23.89 5.89
C ASP A 82 -7.58 -23.84 5.85
N PRO A 83 -6.89 -24.88 5.30
CA PRO A 83 -5.45 -24.88 5.21
C PRO A 83 -4.86 -23.62 4.57
N GLN A 84 -5.51 -23.07 3.54
CA GLN A 84 -5.08 -21.84 2.91
C GLN A 84 -5.18 -20.64 3.87
N ALA A 85 -6.26 -20.52 4.65
CA ALA A 85 -6.41 -19.47 5.65
C ALA A 85 -5.36 -19.60 6.76
N MET A 86 -5.06 -20.81 7.20
CA MET A 86 -4.01 -21.09 8.19
C MET A 86 -2.64 -20.68 7.68
N MET A 87 -2.27 -21.03 6.45
CA MET A 87 -1.01 -20.66 5.82
C MET A 87 -0.87 -19.13 5.70
N LEU A 88 -1.91 -18.42 5.26
CA LEU A 88 -1.90 -16.96 5.12
C LEU A 88 -1.76 -16.25 6.46
N ARG A 89 -2.46 -16.73 7.50
CA ARG A 89 -2.37 -16.22 8.87
C ARG A 89 -0.97 -16.44 9.45
N GLU A 90 -0.43 -17.63 9.32
CA GLU A 90 0.93 -17.95 9.79
C GLU A 90 1.98 -17.10 9.06
N SER A 91 1.84 -16.92 7.76
CA SER A 91 2.71 -16.05 6.98
C SER A 91 2.70 -14.62 7.51
N ALA A 92 1.51 -14.05 7.75
CA ALA A 92 1.38 -12.69 8.30
C ALA A 92 1.98 -12.58 9.71
N GLN A 93 1.75 -13.56 10.57
CA GLN A 93 2.29 -13.57 11.93
C GLN A 93 3.81 -13.72 11.96
N ARG A 94 4.33 -14.66 11.19
CA ARG A 94 5.75 -15.04 11.24
C ARG A 94 6.64 -14.00 10.56
N TRP A 95 6.26 -13.53 9.38
CA TRP A 95 7.13 -12.74 8.52
C TRP A 95 6.86 -11.24 8.56
N ILE A 96 5.66 -10.84 8.95
CA ILE A 96 5.28 -9.43 9.04
C ILE A 96 5.20 -8.97 10.49
N ALA A 97 4.25 -9.51 11.27
CA ALA A 97 3.90 -8.97 12.58
C ALA A 97 5.05 -9.00 13.59
N ARG A 98 5.95 -9.97 13.50
CA ARG A 98 7.11 -10.07 14.43
C ARG A 98 8.05 -8.86 14.37
N ALA A 99 8.18 -8.25 13.21
CA ALA A 99 9.02 -7.08 13.03
C ALA A 99 8.28 -5.78 13.35
N VAL A 100 6.94 -5.80 13.32
CA VAL A 100 6.09 -4.62 13.50
C VAL A 100 5.93 -4.34 15.00
N THR A 101 6.76 -3.43 15.49
CA THR A 101 6.67 -2.89 16.84
C THR A 101 7.03 -1.41 16.80
N GLY A 102 6.39 -0.59 17.63
CA GLY A 102 6.67 0.84 17.68
C GLY A 102 5.49 1.65 18.16
N GLU A 103 5.63 2.96 18.01
CA GLU A 103 4.65 3.97 18.39
C GLU A 103 4.32 4.84 17.17
N VAL A 104 3.04 5.13 16.98
CA VAL A 104 2.56 6.05 15.95
C VAL A 104 1.63 7.07 16.60
N THR A 105 1.94 8.34 16.44
CA THR A 105 1.10 9.42 16.92
C THR A 105 0.20 9.91 15.80
N LEU A 106 -1.10 9.83 16.02
CA LEU A 106 -2.13 10.31 15.10
C LEU A 106 -2.79 11.57 15.66
N GLU A 107 -2.89 12.59 14.85
CA GLU A 107 -3.72 13.77 15.10
C GLU A 107 -5.05 13.58 14.37
N LEU A 108 -6.14 13.48 15.11
CA LEU A 108 -7.47 13.19 14.57
C LEU A 108 -8.26 14.47 14.31
N ARG A 109 -8.89 14.54 13.16
CA ARG A 109 -9.83 15.60 12.78
C ARG A 109 -11.20 15.02 12.53
N ARG A 110 -12.20 15.89 12.50
CA ARG A 110 -13.58 15.49 12.26
C ARG A 110 -13.76 15.00 10.81
N GLY A 111 -14.51 13.90 10.65
CA GLY A 111 -14.94 13.42 9.35
C GLY A 111 -14.00 12.42 8.68
N ASN A 112 -13.53 11.44 9.41
CA ASN A 112 -12.65 10.38 8.92
C ASN A 112 -11.29 10.88 8.39
N ASP A 113 -10.80 11.99 8.98
CA ASP A 113 -9.54 12.61 8.60
C ASP A 113 -8.53 12.54 9.76
N TYR A 114 -7.28 12.26 9.43
CA TYR A 114 -6.17 12.22 10.39
C TYR A 114 -4.84 12.54 9.73
N SER A 115 -3.88 12.99 10.53
CA SER A 115 -2.47 13.11 10.14
C SER A 115 -1.60 12.20 11.00
N ILE A 116 -0.57 11.63 10.40
CA ILE A 116 0.49 10.95 11.14
C ILE A 116 1.51 12.01 11.55
N VAL A 117 1.63 12.26 12.85
CA VAL A 117 2.49 13.29 13.41
C VAL A 117 3.88 12.77 13.72
N ASP A 118 3.95 11.54 14.27
CA ASP A 118 5.23 10.92 14.64
C ASP A 118 5.16 9.40 14.42
N THR A 119 6.34 8.81 14.17
CA THR A 119 6.50 7.37 14.00
C THR A 119 7.83 6.94 14.58
N ARG A 120 7.82 6.05 15.58
CA ARG A 120 9.02 5.53 16.22
C ARG A 120 8.99 4.00 16.22
N SER A 121 10.09 3.39 15.80
CA SER A 121 10.28 1.95 15.88
C SER A 121 11.78 1.63 15.83
N PRO A 122 12.24 0.64 16.59
CA PRO A 122 13.63 0.18 16.50
C PRO A 122 13.91 -0.51 15.16
N ASN A 123 12.86 -0.94 14.44
CA ASN A 123 12.96 -1.71 13.21
C ASN A 123 12.73 -0.87 11.95
N LEU A 124 12.62 0.47 12.04
CA LEU A 124 12.46 1.32 10.87
C LEU A 124 13.62 1.16 9.90
N THR A 125 13.29 0.89 8.64
CA THR A 125 14.26 0.89 7.52
C THR A 125 14.38 2.27 6.88
N TYR A 126 13.40 3.15 7.09
CA TYR A 126 13.47 4.54 6.71
C TYR A 126 14.52 5.27 7.55
N LYS A 127 15.55 5.77 6.87
CA LYS A 127 16.66 6.53 7.47
C LYS A 127 16.83 7.83 6.68
N PRO A 128 16.31 8.95 7.21
CA PRO A 128 16.35 10.26 6.51
C PRO A 128 17.76 10.62 6.03
N GLU A 129 18.77 10.33 6.86
CA GLU A 129 20.18 10.61 6.58
C GLU A 129 20.73 9.89 5.33
N ARG A 130 20.07 8.80 4.88
CA ARG A 130 20.47 8.05 3.68
C ARG A 130 19.85 8.57 2.39
N LEU A 131 18.82 9.40 2.49
CA LEU A 131 17.99 9.85 1.36
C LEU A 131 17.90 11.38 1.27
N THR A 132 18.89 12.13 1.79
CA THR A 132 18.90 13.58 1.61
C THR A 132 19.16 13.88 0.14
N MET A 133 18.17 14.42 -0.54
CA MET A 133 18.33 14.98 -1.88
C MET A 133 19.10 16.32 -1.87
N GLU A 134 19.33 16.89 -0.70
CA GLU A 134 19.84 18.24 -0.53
C GLU A 134 21.33 18.34 -0.18
N LYS A 135 21.99 17.25 0.19
CA LYS A 135 23.44 17.27 0.52
C LYS A 135 24.14 16.05 -0.04
N GLY A 136 25.26 16.27 -0.71
CA GLY A 136 26.05 15.29 -1.46
C GLY A 136 26.81 14.23 -0.64
N GLU A 137 26.33 13.84 0.53
CA GLU A 137 26.91 12.80 1.39
C GLU A 137 25.96 11.59 1.58
N GLY A 138 25.18 11.29 0.56
CA GLY A 138 24.29 10.10 0.55
C GLY A 138 25.06 8.80 0.29
N ALA A 139 24.43 7.66 0.58
CA ALA A 139 24.95 6.32 0.28
C ALA A 139 25.05 6.04 -1.25
N PHE A 140 24.61 6.97 -2.09
CA PHE A 140 24.64 6.92 -3.56
C PHE A 140 24.74 8.33 -4.16
N THR A 141 25.23 8.40 -5.39
CA THR A 141 25.45 9.65 -6.14
C THR A 141 24.38 9.86 -7.21
N PRO A 142 24.25 11.08 -7.79
CA PRO A 142 23.39 11.29 -8.97
C PRO A 142 23.74 10.37 -10.15
N GLU A 143 25.02 10.04 -10.33
CA GLU A 143 25.49 9.13 -11.39
C GLU A 143 24.92 7.72 -11.23
N ASP A 144 24.84 7.21 -10.00
CA ASP A 144 24.22 5.90 -9.72
C ASP A 144 22.76 5.87 -10.15
N ARG A 145 22.04 6.97 -9.94
CA ARG A 145 20.64 7.11 -10.35
C ARG A 145 20.49 7.22 -11.86
N ILE A 146 21.38 7.94 -12.54
CA ILE A 146 21.36 8.07 -13.99
C ILE A 146 21.51 6.70 -14.65
N GLY A 147 22.46 5.88 -14.18
CA GLY A 147 22.63 4.52 -14.67
C GLY A 147 21.37 3.67 -14.51
N GLN A 148 20.74 3.72 -13.35
CA GLN A 148 19.49 2.99 -13.08
C GLN A 148 18.33 3.47 -13.97
N LEU A 149 18.19 4.78 -14.18
CA LEU A 149 17.17 5.34 -15.06
C LEU A 149 17.42 4.96 -16.52
N THR A 150 18.67 4.98 -16.98
CA THR A 150 19.03 4.54 -18.32
C THR A 150 18.64 3.10 -18.59
N MET A 151 18.90 2.19 -17.64
CA MET A 151 18.49 0.78 -17.78
C MET A 151 16.96 0.64 -17.82
N ARG A 152 16.25 1.41 -17.00
CA ARG A 152 14.77 1.43 -17.02
C ARG A 152 14.21 1.99 -18.33
N ASP A 153 14.85 3.01 -18.90
CA ASP A 153 14.43 3.59 -20.18
C ASP A 153 14.57 2.59 -21.34
N LEU A 154 15.55 1.69 -21.30
CA LEU A 154 15.66 0.60 -22.28
C LEU A 154 14.47 -0.35 -22.19
N ASP A 155 14.10 -0.79 -21.00
CA ASP A 155 12.93 -1.66 -20.79
C ASP A 155 11.63 -0.98 -21.26
N ILE A 156 11.46 0.30 -20.96
CA ILE A 156 10.31 1.10 -21.42
C ILE A 156 10.30 1.20 -22.96
N ALA A 157 11.45 1.43 -23.58
CA ALA A 157 11.59 1.53 -25.04
C ALA A 157 11.19 0.21 -25.71
N ASP A 158 11.68 -0.91 -25.20
CA ASP A 158 11.35 -2.25 -25.71
C ASP A 158 9.84 -2.55 -25.59
N THR A 159 9.24 -2.16 -24.49
CA THR A 159 7.79 -2.31 -24.30
C THR A 159 6.99 -1.47 -25.28
N ARG A 160 7.42 -0.23 -25.53
CA ARG A 160 6.79 0.66 -26.54
C ARG A 160 6.91 0.12 -27.95
N GLU A 161 8.04 -0.47 -28.30
CA GLU A 161 8.21 -1.11 -29.63
C GLU A 161 7.24 -2.27 -29.83
N LYS A 162 7.04 -3.10 -28.79
CA LYS A 162 6.02 -4.16 -28.83
C LYS A 162 4.61 -3.59 -29.04
N LEU A 163 4.23 -2.51 -28.35
CA LEU A 163 2.95 -1.85 -28.55
C LEU A 163 2.75 -1.36 -29.99
N LEU A 164 3.79 -0.80 -30.61
CA LEU A 164 3.75 -0.39 -32.03
C LEU A 164 3.53 -1.59 -32.96
N THR A 165 4.12 -2.73 -32.63
CA THR A 165 3.92 -3.97 -33.38
C THR A 165 2.47 -4.44 -33.29
N TYR A 166 1.87 -4.40 -32.09
CA TYR A 166 0.46 -4.75 -31.90
C TYR A 166 -0.48 -3.78 -32.62
N ALA A 167 -0.16 -2.49 -32.60
CA ALA A 167 -0.92 -1.47 -33.34
C ALA A 167 -0.90 -1.73 -34.86
N LYS A 168 0.28 -2.01 -35.42
CA LYS A 168 0.43 -2.36 -36.84
C LYS A 168 -0.31 -3.64 -37.22
N ALA A 169 -0.43 -4.58 -36.30
CA ALA A 169 -1.19 -5.81 -36.48
C ALA A 169 -2.71 -5.62 -36.29
N GLY A 170 -3.19 -4.40 -35.99
CA GLY A 170 -4.59 -4.10 -35.77
C GLY A 170 -5.15 -4.65 -34.44
N LEU A 171 -4.29 -5.01 -33.51
CA LEU A 171 -4.67 -5.56 -32.19
C LEU A 171 -5.00 -4.47 -31.15
N LEU A 172 -4.62 -3.21 -31.43
CA LEU A 172 -4.90 -2.07 -30.56
C LEU A 172 -5.85 -1.10 -31.26
N GLY A 173 -6.75 -0.49 -30.46
CA GLY A 173 -7.63 0.57 -30.94
C GLY A 173 -6.85 1.87 -31.27
N ALA A 174 -7.44 2.73 -32.10
CA ALA A 174 -6.81 3.98 -32.55
C ALA A 174 -6.41 4.94 -31.40
N THR A 175 -7.11 4.88 -30.27
CA THR A 175 -6.83 5.71 -29.08
C THR A 175 -5.58 5.25 -28.31
N GLU A 176 -5.17 4.01 -28.47
CA GLU A 176 -4.02 3.43 -27.77
C GLU A 176 -2.69 3.68 -28.52
N THR A 177 -2.79 4.15 -29.77
CA THR A 177 -1.62 4.42 -30.63
C THR A 177 -1.25 5.91 -30.69
N SER A 178 -1.92 6.77 -29.93
CA SER A 178 -1.61 8.20 -29.89
C SER A 178 -0.15 8.40 -29.46
N PRO A 179 0.69 9.02 -30.28
CA PRO A 179 2.09 9.20 -29.93
C PRO A 179 2.17 10.13 -28.72
N LEU A 180 2.79 9.65 -27.66
CA LEU A 180 3.23 10.54 -26.58
C LEU A 180 4.15 11.61 -27.19
N PRO A 181 3.99 12.89 -26.79
CA PRO A 181 4.88 13.93 -27.27
C PRO A 181 6.33 13.51 -27.00
N ARG A 182 7.16 13.57 -28.05
CA ARG A 182 8.61 13.39 -27.88
C ARG A 182 9.06 14.49 -26.93
N LEU A 183 9.67 14.11 -25.83
CA LEU A 183 10.49 15.05 -25.07
C LEU A 183 11.59 15.48 -26.04
N THR A 184 11.44 16.65 -26.61
CA THR A 184 12.53 17.29 -27.35
C THR A 184 13.65 17.49 -26.34
N SER A 185 14.77 16.81 -26.53
CA SER A 185 16.02 17.16 -25.89
C SER A 185 16.22 18.65 -26.14
N GLY A 186 16.06 19.47 -25.09
CA GLY A 186 16.34 20.89 -25.18
C GLY A 186 17.82 21.06 -25.61
N ASP A 187 17.99 21.69 -26.73
CA ASP A 187 19.27 22.24 -27.16
C ASP A 187 19.77 23.23 -26.12
N SER A 188 20.90 22.99 -25.55
CA SER A 188 21.97 23.88 -25.10
C SER A 188 22.75 23.36 -23.93
#